data_a8f95226006aa378aaf8e3ada330a2cd
#
_entry.id   a8f95226006aa378aaf8e3ada330a2cd
#
_cell.length_a   1.000
_cell.length_b   1.000
_cell.length_c   1.000
_cell.angle_alpha   90.00
_cell.angle_beta   90.00
_cell.angle_gamma   90.00
#
_symmetry.space_group_name_H-M   'P 1'
#
loop_
_entity.id
_entity.type
_entity.pdbx_description
1 polymer ?
#
loop_
_entity_poly.entity_id
_entity_poly.type
_entity_poly.pdbx_seq_one_letter_code
_entity_poly.pdbx_strand_id
1 'polypeptide(L)'
;LCKKLKKQLTIEKILCIIQIKHRKIVHNLLQPFTLSIYSWRGIFLERGKPMSKLRGYRVMLGLTQQQMADKLKISLQSYNNKELGKTPFNDKERLAIKSMVAEIKSDITIDELFYS
;
A
#
# COMPACT_ATOMS: atom_id res chain seq x y z
N LEU A 1 48.55 -10.07 12.33
CA LEU A 1 47.27 -10.26 11.63
C LEU A 1 46.09 -10.55 12.59
N CYS A 2 46.30 -11.38 13.62
CA CYS A 2 45.24 -11.70 14.60
C CYS A 2 44.83 -10.51 15.50
N LYS A 3 45.72 -9.56 15.77
CA LYS A 3 45.46 -8.35 16.56
C LYS A 3 44.59 -7.32 15.84
N LYS A 4 44.68 -7.23 14.51
CA LYS A 4 43.83 -6.36 13.68
C LYS A 4 42.41 -6.90 13.59
N LEU A 5 42.23 -8.21 13.45
CA LEU A 5 40.91 -8.88 13.42
C LEU A 5 40.17 -8.75 14.75
N LYS A 6 40.85 -8.85 15.90
CA LYS A 6 40.24 -8.65 17.21
C LYS A 6 39.77 -7.21 17.46
N LYS A 7 40.48 -6.21 16.96
CA LYS A 7 40.09 -4.80 17.04
C LYS A 7 38.85 -4.51 16.14
N GLN A 8 38.78 -5.10 14.98
CA GLN A 8 37.67 -4.92 14.05
C GLN A 8 36.38 -5.52 14.58
N LEU A 9 36.44 -6.73 15.17
CA LEU A 9 35.30 -7.36 15.84
C LEU A 9 34.80 -6.56 17.06
N THR A 10 35.67 -5.86 17.78
CA THR A 10 35.32 -5.02 18.92
C THR A 10 34.62 -3.74 18.48
N ILE A 11 35.03 -3.15 17.36
CA ILE A 11 34.41 -1.95 16.76
C ILE A 11 33.02 -2.27 16.23
N GLU A 12 32.83 -3.40 15.56
CA GLU A 12 31.50 -3.83 15.08
C GLU A 12 30.54 -4.13 16.24
N LYS A 13 31.00 -4.74 17.33
CA LYS A 13 30.19 -4.93 18.52
C LYS A 13 29.80 -3.63 19.20
N ILE A 14 30.71 -2.66 19.26
CA ILE A 14 30.44 -1.32 19.80
C ILE A 14 29.48 -0.55 18.90
N LEU A 15 29.62 -0.64 17.59
CA LEU A 15 28.70 -0.04 16.63
C LEU A 15 27.29 -0.67 16.70
N CYS A 16 27.19 -1.99 16.86
CA CYS A 16 25.91 -2.66 17.12
C CYS A 16 25.24 -2.19 18.42
N ILE A 17 26.00 -2.03 19.49
CA ILE A 17 25.49 -1.55 20.79
C ILE A 17 25.04 -0.09 20.69
N ILE A 18 25.77 0.75 19.96
CA ILE A 18 25.42 2.15 19.70
C ILE A 18 24.17 2.22 18.85
N GLN A 19 24.02 1.39 17.81
CA GLN A 19 22.80 1.34 16.99
C GLN A 19 21.59 0.85 17.78
N ILE A 20 21.74 -0.12 18.67
CA ILE A 20 20.68 -0.60 19.56
C ILE A 20 20.29 0.48 20.57
N LYS A 21 21.25 1.19 21.16
CA LYS A 21 20.97 2.33 22.05
C LYS A 21 20.31 3.50 21.30
N HIS A 22 20.77 3.82 20.08
CA HIS A 22 20.16 4.86 19.26
C HIS A 22 18.73 4.49 18.84
N ARG A 23 18.47 3.22 18.52
CA ARG A 23 17.11 2.76 18.22
C ARG A 23 16.16 2.90 19.40
N LYS A 24 16.63 2.61 20.63
CA LYS A 24 15.82 2.78 21.85
C LYS A 24 15.54 4.26 22.17
N ILE A 25 16.52 5.12 21.98
CA ILE A 25 16.36 6.58 22.23
C ILE A 25 15.46 7.21 21.16
N VAL A 26 15.63 6.86 19.89
CA VAL A 26 14.77 7.32 18.80
C VAL A 26 13.35 6.77 18.93
N HIS A 27 13.19 5.54 19.43
CA HIS A 27 11.88 4.94 19.66
C HIS A 27 11.11 5.68 20.77
N ASN A 28 11.79 6.13 21.84
CA ASN A 28 11.15 6.87 22.93
C ASN A 28 10.82 8.33 22.57
N LEU A 29 11.63 8.97 21.73
CA LEU A 29 11.39 10.35 21.29
C LEU A 29 10.35 10.45 20.15
N LEU A 30 10.20 9.39 19.34
CA LEU A 30 9.25 9.31 18.22
C LEU A 30 7.97 8.55 18.55
N GLN A 31 7.82 8.02 19.77
CA GLN A 31 6.63 7.27 20.19
C GLN A 31 5.29 8.02 19.96
N PRO A 32 5.15 9.31 20.26
CA PRO A 32 3.91 10.01 19.96
C PRO A 32 3.63 10.12 18.45
N PHE A 33 4.66 10.15 17.62
CA PHE A 33 4.51 10.20 16.16
C PHE A 33 4.28 8.82 15.52
N THR A 34 4.93 7.76 16.03
CA THR A 34 4.76 6.39 15.53
C THR A 34 3.42 5.80 15.94
N LEU A 35 2.90 6.10 17.14
CA LEU A 35 1.56 5.71 17.56
C LEU A 35 0.47 6.35 16.67
N SER A 36 0.66 7.59 16.22
CA SER A 36 -0.24 8.23 15.27
C SER A 36 -0.22 7.53 13.90
N ILE A 37 0.95 7.15 13.41
CA ILE A 37 1.10 6.42 12.13
C ILE A 37 0.59 4.98 12.24
N TYR A 38 0.81 4.29 13.34
CA TYR A 38 0.28 2.95 13.60
C TYR A 38 -1.24 2.97 13.82
N SER A 39 -1.77 4.00 14.46
CA SER A 39 -3.21 4.21 14.60
C SER A 39 -3.89 4.42 13.25
N TRP A 40 -3.26 5.17 12.34
CA TRP A 40 -3.74 5.33 10.97
C TRP A 40 -3.66 4.03 10.15
N ARG A 41 -2.62 3.22 10.34
CA ARG A 41 -2.52 1.89 9.71
C ARG A 41 -3.55 0.90 10.26
N GLY A 42 -3.81 0.89 11.57
CA GLY A 42 -4.82 0.04 12.19
C GLY A 42 -6.24 0.40 11.75
N ILE A 43 -6.56 1.68 11.67
CA ILE A 43 -7.86 2.17 11.19
C ILE A 43 -8.04 1.89 9.69
N PHE A 44 -6.95 1.85 8.92
CA PHE A 44 -7.00 1.56 7.48
C PHE A 44 -7.11 0.06 7.17
N LEU A 45 -6.65 -0.82 8.08
CA LEU A 45 -6.67 -2.28 7.91
C LEU A 45 -8.00 -2.92 8.31
N GLU A 46 -8.81 -2.27 9.15
CA GLU A 46 -10.09 -2.83 9.62
C GLU A 46 -11.30 -2.41 8.77
N ARG A 47 -11.15 -1.46 7.85
CA ARG A 47 -12.25 -1.02 6.98
C ARG A 47 -12.28 -1.72 5.65
N GLY A 48 -12.67 -2.99 5.67
CA GLY A 48 -12.92 -3.78 4.46
C GLY A 48 -11.62 -4.12 3.73
N LYS A 49 -11.56 -5.33 3.22
CA LYS A 49 -10.46 -5.77 2.35
C LYS A 49 -10.29 -4.76 1.21
N PRO A 50 -9.23 -3.94 1.16
CA PRO A 50 -9.09 -3.03 0.04
C PRO A 50 -9.06 -3.88 -1.23
N MET A 51 -9.80 -3.46 -2.25
CA MET A 51 -9.65 -4.02 -3.60
C MET A 51 -8.25 -3.63 -4.13
N SER A 52 -7.24 -4.20 -3.50
CA SER A 52 -5.83 -3.87 -3.72
C SER A 52 -5.42 -4.10 -5.17
N LYS A 53 -6.02 -5.07 -5.85
CA LYS A 53 -5.76 -5.38 -7.25
C LYS A 53 -6.28 -4.29 -8.19
N LEU A 54 -7.51 -3.85 -8.02
CA LEU A 54 -8.08 -2.77 -8.82
C LEU A 54 -7.27 -1.48 -8.70
N ARG A 55 -6.89 -1.12 -7.48
CA ARG A 55 -5.99 0.02 -7.25
C ARG A 55 -4.64 -0.15 -7.93
N GLY A 56 -4.08 -1.35 -7.89
CA GLY A 56 -2.83 -1.69 -8.58
C GLY A 56 -2.95 -1.47 -10.09
N TYR A 57 -3.98 -2.00 -10.72
CA TYR A 57 -4.22 -1.81 -12.16
C TYR A 57 -4.48 -0.35 -12.54
N ARG A 58 -5.23 0.39 -11.72
CA ARG A 58 -5.41 1.83 -11.93
C ARG A 58 -4.09 2.60 -11.95
N VAL A 59 -3.20 2.29 -10.99
CA VAL A 59 -1.87 2.91 -10.93
C VAL A 59 -1.01 2.51 -12.14
N MET A 60 -1.08 1.24 -12.57
CA MET A 60 -0.39 0.77 -13.78
C MET A 60 -0.87 1.47 -15.05
N LEU A 61 -2.16 1.81 -15.12
CA LEU A 61 -2.75 2.64 -16.19
C LEU A 61 -2.34 4.13 -16.08
N GLY A 62 -1.65 4.53 -15.01
CA GLY A 62 -1.29 5.93 -14.77
C GLY A 62 -2.48 6.84 -14.45
N LEU A 63 -3.62 6.26 -14.05
CA LEU A 63 -4.86 6.99 -13.80
C LEU A 63 -5.00 7.38 -12.31
N THR A 64 -5.40 8.62 -12.06
CA THR A 64 -5.84 9.07 -10.75
C THR A 64 -7.26 8.55 -10.45
N GLN A 65 -7.66 8.58 -9.18
CA GLN A 65 -9.04 8.22 -8.79
C GLN A 65 -10.08 9.11 -9.48
N GLN A 66 -9.78 10.39 -9.64
CA GLN A 66 -10.64 11.34 -10.34
C GLN A 66 -10.80 10.95 -11.81
N GLN A 67 -9.70 10.69 -12.51
CA GLN A 67 -9.74 10.30 -13.92
C GLN A 67 -10.48 8.97 -14.14
N MET A 68 -10.34 8.04 -13.20
CA MET A 68 -11.08 6.78 -13.25
C MET A 68 -12.58 6.98 -13.01
N ALA A 69 -12.95 7.83 -12.05
CA ALA A 69 -14.33 8.22 -11.80
C ALA A 69 -14.98 8.89 -13.03
N ASP A 70 -14.25 9.81 -13.68
CA ASP A 70 -14.70 10.49 -14.89
C ASP A 70 -14.93 9.52 -16.05
N LYS A 71 -14.02 8.56 -16.25
CA LYS A 71 -14.17 7.50 -17.25
C LYS A 71 -15.38 6.61 -17.01
N LEU A 72 -15.69 6.34 -15.75
CA LEU A 72 -16.87 5.56 -15.35
C LEU A 72 -18.15 6.40 -15.24
N LYS A 73 -18.06 7.73 -15.43
CA LYS A 73 -19.17 8.69 -15.30
C LYS A 73 -19.84 8.63 -13.90
N ILE A 74 -19.03 8.49 -12.87
CA ILE A 74 -19.46 8.52 -11.47
C ILE A 74 -18.70 9.58 -10.69
N SER A 75 -19.20 9.97 -9.51
CA SER A 75 -18.51 10.91 -8.65
C SER A 75 -17.23 10.29 -8.04
N LEU A 76 -16.22 11.12 -7.75
CA LEU A 76 -15.00 10.72 -7.06
C LEU A 76 -15.30 10.00 -5.75
N GLN A 77 -16.26 10.50 -4.98
CA GLN A 77 -16.68 9.90 -3.71
C GLN A 77 -17.26 8.49 -3.92
N SER A 78 -18.07 8.32 -4.95
CA SER A 78 -18.64 7.01 -5.31
C SER A 78 -17.54 6.03 -5.72
N TYR A 79 -16.60 6.47 -6.56
CA TYR A 79 -15.45 5.66 -6.97
C TYR A 79 -14.59 5.24 -5.77
N ASN A 80 -14.26 6.19 -4.88
CA ASN A 80 -13.47 5.92 -3.69
C ASN A 80 -14.15 4.87 -2.78
N ASN A 81 -15.45 5.00 -2.55
CA ASN A 81 -16.20 4.01 -1.76
C ASN A 81 -16.20 2.61 -2.41
N LYS A 82 -16.25 2.55 -3.74
CA LYS A 82 -16.20 1.30 -4.51
C LYS A 82 -14.78 0.70 -4.49
N GLU A 83 -13.74 1.52 -4.67
CA GLU A 83 -12.34 1.07 -4.58
C GLU A 83 -11.99 0.55 -3.17
N LEU A 84 -12.60 1.12 -2.13
CA LEU A 84 -12.46 0.66 -0.74
C LEU A 84 -13.34 -0.57 -0.41
N GLY A 85 -14.13 -1.06 -1.35
CA GLY A 85 -15.00 -2.21 -1.13
C GLY A 85 -16.26 -1.93 -0.29
N LYS A 86 -16.56 -0.66 0.01
CA LYS A 86 -17.77 -0.28 0.76
C LYS A 86 -19.04 -0.45 -0.05
N THR A 87 -18.96 -0.22 -1.36
CA THR A 87 -20.07 -0.37 -2.31
C THR A 87 -19.60 -1.19 -3.51
N PRO A 88 -20.42 -2.10 -4.05
CA PRO A 88 -20.05 -2.89 -5.20
C PRO A 88 -20.06 -2.06 -6.49
N PHE A 89 -19.25 -2.46 -7.46
CA PHE A 89 -19.32 -1.93 -8.81
C PHE A 89 -20.53 -2.52 -9.56
N ASN A 90 -21.15 -1.71 -10.39
CA ASN A 90 -22.19 -2.16 -11.30
C ASN A 90 -21.56 -2.95 -12.48
N ASP A 91 -22.33 -3.81 -13.14
CA ASP A 91 -21.83 -4.64 -14.24
C ASP A 91 -21.28 -3.80 -15.40
N LYS A 92 -21.92 -2.67 -15.74
CA LYS A 92 -21.43 -1.73 -16.73
C LYS A 92 -20.06 -1.14 -16.36
N GLU A 93 -19.88 -0.77 -15.09
CA GLU A 93 -18.62 -0.26 -14.55
C GLU A 93 -17.54 -1.33 -14.58
N ARG A 94 -17.87 -2.57 -14.20
CA ARG A 94 -16.95 -3.72 -14.25
C ARG A 94 -16.45 -4.01 -15.65
N LEU A 95 -17.35 -3.99 -16.65
CA LEU A 95 -16.99 -4.19 -18.04
C LEU A 95 -16.09 -3.04 -18.57
N ALA A 96 -16.40 -1.80 -18.20
CA ALA A 96 -15.58 -0.65 -18.57
C ALA A 96 -14.18 -0.74 -17.96
N ILE A 97 -14.06 -1.11 -16.69
CA ILE A 97 -12.78 -1.31 -16.02
C ILE A 97 -12.01 -2.46 -16.69
N LYS A 98 -12.67 -3.59 -16.95
CA LYS A 98 -12.05 -4.73 -17.64
C LYS A 98 -11.48 -4.31 -19.00
N SER A 99 -12.22 -3.55 -19.80
CA SER A 99 -11.74 -3.09 -21.11
C SER A 99 -10.50 -2.20 -21.00
N MET A 100 -10.45 -1.30 -20.02
CA MET A 100 -9.28 -0.45 -19.76
C MET A 100 -8.06 -1.27 -19.29
N VAL A 101 -8.26 -2.24 -18.41
CA VAL A 101 -7.17 -3.09 -17.90
C VAL A 101 -6.68 -4.06 -18.96
N ALA A 102 -7.54 -4.48 -19.89
CA ALA A 102 -7.17 -5.37 -21.00
C ALA A 102 -6.11 -4.74 -21.94
N GLU A 103 -5.96 -3.42 -21.95
CA GLU A 103 -4.87 -2.74 -22.66
C GLU A 103 -3.48 -3.11 -22.10
N ILE A 104 -3.40 -3.43 -20.80
CA ILE A 104 -2.15 -3.84 -20.14
C ILE A 104 -2.05 -5.37 -20.03
N LYS A 105 -3.16 -6.03 -19.70
CA LYS A 105 -3.25 -7.46 -19.53
C LYS A 105 -4.48 -7.99 -20.24
N SER A 106 -4.28 -8.54 -21.44
CA SER A 106 -5.35 -9.04 -22.32
C SER A 106 -6.18 -10.16 -21.70
N ASP A 107 -5.55 -11.02 -20.87
CA ASP A 107 -6.15 -12.24 -20.31
C ASP A 107 -6.88 -12.01 -19.00
N ILE A 108 -7.09 -10.75 -18.59
CA ILE A 108 -7.71 -10.43 -17.31
C ILE A 108 -9.20 -10.82 -17.29
N THR A 109 -9.59 -11.51 -16.23
CA THR A 109 -10.99 -11.87 -15.97
C THR A 109 -11.62 -10.92 -14.95
N ILE A 110 -12.95 -10.82 -14.98
CA ILE A 110 -13.69 -10.03 -13.98
C ILE A 110 -13.48 -10.61 -12.58
N ASP A 111 -13.42 -11.94 -12.47
CA ASP A 111 -13.21 -12.62 -11.20
C ASP A 111 -11.83 -12.29 -10.59
N GLU A 112 -10.80 -12.23 -11.42
CA GLU A 112 -9.46 -11.84 -10.99
C GLU A 112 -9.39 -10.39 -10.52
N LEU A 113 -10.14 -9.49 -11.17
CA LEU A 113 -10.17 -8.07 -10.82
C LEU A 113 -10.92 -7.79 -9.51
N PHE A 114 -12.04 -8.47 -9.27
CA PHE A 114 -12.98 -8.09 -8.22
C PHE A 114 -13.16 -9.11 -7.09
N TYR A 115 -12.82 -10.38 -7.30
CA TYR A 115 -13.13 -11.46 -6.35
C TYR A 115 -11.93 -12.24 -5.81
N SER A 116 -10.71 -11.97 -6.24
CA SER A 116 -9.53 -12.72 -5.80
C SER A 116 -8.73 -12.05 -4.69
#